data_d23b23c5b4d43016e85db8b50f2bd687
#
_entry.id   d23b23c5b4d43016e85db8b50f2bd687
#
_cell.length_a   1.000
_cell.length_b   1.000
_cell.length_c   1.000
_cell.angle_alpha   90.00
_cell.angle_beta   90.00
_cell.angle_gamma   90.00
#
_symmetry.space_group_name_H-M   'P 1'
#
loop_
_entity.id
_entity.type
_entity.pdbx_description
1 polymer ?
#
loop_
_entity_poly.entity_id
_entity_poly.type
_entity_poly.pdbx_seq_one_letter_code
_entity_poly.pdbx_strand_id
1 'polypeptide(L)'
;MKKIILIAALTLGFAVAATAGNPIEKKFGGKSRALGLRGGYGVELSYQHSLGENFVEADLGLFGFGAINAVATYNWMLAQPQWTSRGDWGFYAGAGAAAGLNFNEGARGVNIAAVGQIGLEYTFWFPLQLSLDIRPQVGVHIGEAPFFSATNLGLSAIPTLAVRYRF
;
A
#
# COMPACT_ATOMS: atom_id res chain seq x y z
N MET A 1 9.99 7.95 24.30
CA MET A 1 10.55 6.86 23.45
C MET A 1 9.69 6.58 22.21
N LYS A 2 8.34 6.56 22.27
CA LYS A 2 7.45 6.25 21.11
C LYS A 2 7.55 7.26 19.95
N LYS A 3 7.80 8.55 20.22
CA LYS A 3 7.96 9.59 19.18
C LYS A 3 9.30 9.51 18.43
N ILE A 4 10.33 8.95 19.06
CA ILE A 4 11.68 8.83 18.47
C ILE A 4 11.72 7.75 17.40
N ILE A 5 10.98 6.66 17.57
CA ILE A 5 10.94 5.55 16.61
C ILE A 5 10.21 5.97 15.31
N LEU A 6 9.14 6.75 15.42
CA LEU A 6 8.41 7.26 14.25
C LEU A 6 9.26 8.26 13.45
N ILE A 7 9.99 9.13 14.13
CA ILE A 7 10.92 10.08 13.50
C ILE A 7 12.10 9.34 12.87
N ALA A 8 12.63 8.30 13.52
CA ALA A 8 13.70 7.48 12.96
C ALA A 8 13.27 6.70 11.70
N ALA A 9 12.04 6.17 11.67
CA ALA A 9 11.51 5.51 10.49
C ALA A 9 11.28 6.49 9.32
N LEU A 10 10.79 7.70 9.60
CA LEU A 10 10.65 8.75 8.59
C LEU A 10 12.02 9.26 8.11
N THR A 11 12.98 9.44 9.01
CA THR A 11 14.33 9.92 8.64
C THR A 11 15.13 8.87 7.86
N LEU A 12 14.98 7.56 8.16
CA LEU A 12 15.57 6.50 7.34
C LEU A 12 14.99 6.48 5.92
N GLY A 13 13.67 6.66 5.78
CA GLY A 13 13.03 6.77 4.47
C GLY A 13 13.55 7.95 3.64
N PHE A 14 13.74 9.11 4.26
CA PHE A 14 14.31 10.29 3.62
C PHE A 14 15.80 10.15 3.30
N ALA A 15 16.58 9.49 4.16
CA ALA A 15 18.00 9.28 3.94
C ALA A 15 18.27 8.32 2.77
N VAL A 16 17.43 7.30 2.58
CA VAL A 16 17.51 6.39 1.42
C VAL A 16 17.15 7.14 0.12
N ALA A 17 16.16 8.04 0.16
CA ALA A 17 15.80 8.87 -0.99
C ALA A 17 16.89 9.87 -1.38
N ALA A 18 17.63 10.42 -0.41
CA ALA A 18 18.68 11.41 -0.66
C ALA A 18 19.96 10.82 -1.28
N THR A 19 20.19 9.50 -1.18
CA THR A 19 21.34 8.81 -1.76
C THR A 19 21.07 8.23 -3.16
N ALA A 20 19.82 8.21 -3.61
CA ALA A 20 19.45 7.78 -4.95
C ALA A 20 19.61 8.95 -5.94
N GLY A 21 20.82 9.13 -6.45
CA GLY A 21 21.07 10.08 -7.53
C GLY A 21 20.51 9.58 -8.86
N ASN A 22 19.90 10.50 -9.63
CA ASN A 22 19.31 10.41 -10.96
C ASN A 22 17.79 10.14 -11.02
N PRO A 23 17.12 10.66 -12.07
CA PRO A 23 15.67 10.55 -12.20
C PRO A 23 15.23 9.09 -12.18
N ILE A 24 14.29 8.85 -11.30
CA ILE A 24 13.75 7.53 -10.99
C ILE A 24 12.77 7.16 -12.08
N GLU A 25 13.20 6.33 -13.01
CA GLU A 25 12.32 5.76 -14.03
C GLU A 25 11.90 4.37 -13.60
N LYS A 26 10.64 4.16 -13.29
CA LYS A 26 10.13 2.83 -12.96
C LYS A 26 10.17 1.94 -14.20
N LYS A 27 11.24 1.15 -14.32
CA LYS A 27 11.42 0.20 -15.41
C LYS A 27 10.51 -1.01 -15.20
N PHE A 28 9.29 -0.93 -15.68
CA PHE A 28 8.37 -2.07 -15.68
C PHE A 28 8.70 -3.14 -16.75
N GLY A 29 9.89 -3.11 -17.35
CA GLY A 29 10.25 -4.06 -18.39
C GLY A 29 9.23 -4.12 -19.54
N GLY A 30 8.66 -2.97 -19.93
CA GLY A 30 7.62 -2.86 -20.94
C GLY A 30 6.20 -3.26 -20.46
N LYS A 31 6.05 -3.74 -19.23
CA LYS A 31 4.76 -4.16 -18.66
C LYS A 31 4.28 -3.10 -17.67
N SER A 32 3.14 -2.47 -17.98
CA SER A 32 2.61 -1.35 -17.21
C SER A 32 1.57 -1.74 -16.16
N ARG A 33 1.18 -3.02 -16.13
CA ARG A 33 0.09 -3.51 -15.27
C ARG A 33 0.54 -4.68 -14.44
N ALA A 34 -0.01 -4.79 -13.23
CA ALA A 34 0.16 -5.95 -12.37
C ALA A 34 -1.15 -6.28 -11.67
N LEU A 35 -1.44 -7.56 -11.54
CA LEU A 35 -2.64 -8.07 -10.88
C LEU A 35 -2.25 -9.22 -9.96
N GLY A 36 -2.82 -9.28 -8.77
CA GLY A 36 -2.49 -10.33 -7.82
C GLY A 36 -3.31 -10.27 -6.55
N LEU A 37 -2.75 -10.86 -5.51
CA LEU A 37 -3.36 -10.93 -4.19
C LEU A 37 -2.50 -10.17 -3.18
N ARG A 38 -3.16 -9.57 -2.22
CA ARG A 38 -2.59 -8.89 -1.07
C ARG A 38 -3.16 -9.50 0.20
N GLY A 39 -2.29 -9.78 1.16
CA GLY A 39 -2.65 -10.33 2.46
C GLY A 39 -2.17 -9.43 3.60
N GLY A 40 -2.94 -9.42 4.69
CA GLY A 40 -2.65 -8.66 5.90
C GLY A 40 -3.80 -8.84 6.88
N TYR A 41 -4.62 -7.84 7.08
CA TYR A 41 -5.85 -7.96 7.87
C TYR A 41 -6.93 -8.84 7.24
N GLY A 42 -6.86 -9.04 5.94
CA GLY A 42 -7.76 -9.83 5.12
C GLY A 42 -7.06 -10.23 3.83
N VAL A 43 -7.84 -10.67 2.86
CA VAL A 43 -7.36 -10.96 1.50
C VAL A 43 -7.96 -9.93 0.55
N GLU A 44 -7.10 -9.32 -0.25
CA GLU A 44 -7.48 -8.30 -1.23
C GLU A 44 -7.04 -8.74 -2.62
N LEU A 45 -7.87 -8.53 -3.62
CA LEU A 45 -7.45 -8.51 -5.01
C LEU A 45 -6.76 -7.18 -5.26
N SER A 46 -5.54 -7.21 -5.76
CA SER A 46 -4.70 -6.02 -5.92
C SER A 46 -4.32 -5.82 -7.38
N TYR A 47 -4.60 -4.62 -7.88
CA TYR A 47 -4.25 -4.19 -9.23
C TYR A 47 -3.36 -2.95 -9.17
N GLN A 48 -2.26 -2.96 -9.92
CA GLN A 48 -1.41 -1.79 -10.13
C GLN A 48 -1.36 -1.40 -11.60
N HIS A 49 -1.33 -0.09 -11.85
CA HIS A 49 -1.11 0.50 -13.16
C HIS A 49 -0.01 1.56 -13.08
N SER A 50 1.04 1.39 -13.89
CA SER A 50 2.14 2.35 -13.97
C SER A 50 1.74 3.59 -14.75
N LEU A 51 2.11 4.75 -14.23
CA LEU A 51 1.94 6.07 -14.83
C LEU A 51 3.32 6.74 -14.98
N GLY A 52 4.21 6.09 -15.72
CA GLY A 52 5.61 6.51 -15.83
C GLY A 52 6.40 6.14 -14.58
N GLU A 53 6.93 7.12 -13.88
CA GLU A 53 7.70 6.92 -12.63
C GLU A 53 6.82 6.48 -11.46
N ASN A 54 5.56 6.88 -11.45
CA ASN A 54 4.59 6.63 -10.39
C ASN A 54 3.60 5.52 -10.78
N PHE A 55 2.72 5.15 -9.87
CA PHE A 55 1.68 4.16 -10.15
C PHE A 55 0.42 4.42 -9.33
N VAL A 56 -0.70 3.96 -9.85
CA VAL A 56 -1.94 3.80 -9.09
C VAL A 56 -2.10 2.35 -8.67
N GLU A 57 -2.65 2.15 -7.49
CA GLU A 57 -3.01 0.84 -6.96
C GLU A 57 -4.50 0.86 -6.59
N ALA A 58 -5.21 -0.18 -6.95
CA ALA A 58 -6.60 -0.40 -6.58
C ALA A 58 -6.73 -1.80 -5.97
N ASP A 59 -7.26 -1.86 -4.77
CA ASP A 59 -7.45 -3.10 -4.03
C ASP A 59 -8.92 -3.29 -3.66
N LEU A 60 -9.40 -4.51 -3.81
CA LEU A 60 -10.73 -4.93 -3.37
C LEU A 60 -10.58 -6.04 -2.35
N GLY A 61 -10.93 -5.77 -1.12
CA GLY A 61 -10.70 -6.65 0.02
C GLY A 61 -11.96 -7.26 0.60
N LEU A 62 -11.79 -8.49 1.08
CA LEU A 62 -12.76 -9.19 1.90
C LEU A 62 -12.15 -9.35 3.31
N PHE A 63 -12.84 -8.84 4.30
CA PHE A 63 -12.44 -8.91 5.70
C PHE A 63 -13.36 -9.86 6.46
N GLY A 64 -12.99 -11.14 6.50
CA GLY A 64 -13.88 -12.19 6.92
C GLY A 64 -15.11 -12.29 6.03
N PHE A 65 -16.22 -12.77 6.58
CA PHE A 65 -17.50 -12.81 5.84
C PHE A 65 -18.38 -11.58 6.09
N GLY A 66 -17.87 -10.58 6.82
CA GLY A 66 -18.67 -9.47 7.32
C GLY A 66 -18.35 -8.09 6.75
N ALA A 67 -17.29 -7.93 5.94
CA ALA A 67 -16.95 -6.62 5.39
C ALA A 67 -16.27 -6.70 4.03
N ILE A 68 -16.58 -5.75 3.17
CA ILE A 68 -15.93 -5.52 1.88
C ILE A 68 -15.32 -4.13 1.91
N ASN A 69 -14.10 -3.99 1.41
CA ASN A 69 -13.41 -2.71 1.32
C ASN A 69 -12.77 -2.53 -0.04
N ALA A 70 -12.90 -1.35 -0.62
CA ALA A 70 -12.20 -0.92 -1.82
C ALA A 70 -11.24 0.20 -1.44
N VAL A 71 -10.00 0.11 -1.89
CA VAL A 71 -8.96 1.10 -1.66
C VAL A 71 -8.39 1.53 -3.01
N ALA A 72 -8.15 2.83 -3.17
CA ALA A 72 -7.42 3.36 -4.31
C ALA A 72 -6.35 4.32 -3.80
N THR A 73 -5.11 4.11 -4.24
CA THR A 73 -3.96 4.96 -3.87
C THR A 73 -3.18 5.39 -5.11
N TYR A 74 -2.68 6.61 -5.07
CA TYR A 74 -1.63 7.08 -5.97
C TYR A 74 -0.30 7.02 -5.23
N ASN A 75 0.68 6.36 -5.82
CA ASN A 75 1.96 6.07 -5.20
C ASN A 75 3.10 6.74 -5.99
N TRP A 76 3.93 7.48 -5.27
CA TRP A 76 5.15 8.08 -5.77
C TRP A 76 6.31 7.15 -5.52
N MET A 77 7.08 6.85 -6.55
CA MET A 77 8.34 6.12 -6.43
C MET A 77 9.40 7.05 -5.87
N LEU A 78 9.85 6.79 -4.65
CA LEU A 78 10.81 7.62 -3.93
C LEU A 78 12.26 7.23 -4.22
N ALA A 79 12.53 5.93 -4.37
CA ALA A 79 13.86 5.43 -4.64
C ALA A 79 13.81 4.06 -5.34
N GLN A 80 14.81 3.80 -6.18
CA GLN A 80 15.02 2.49 -6.83
C GLN A 80 16.45 2.01 -6.60
N PRO A 81 16.76 1.52 -5.39
CA PRO A 81 18.11 1.07 -5.07
C PRO A 81 18.44 -0.23 -5.82
N GLN A 82 19.66 -0.30 -6.34
CA GLN A 82 20.17 -1.51 -7.02
C GLN A 82 20.86 -2.44 -6.03
N TRP A 83 20.09 -3.04 -5.12
CA TRP A 83 20.63 -3.95 -4.10
C TRP A 83 20.95 -5.34 -4.63
N THR A 84 20.38 -5.69 -5.78
CA THR A 84 20.61 -7.00 -6.42
C THR A 84 20.99 -6.81 -7.88
N SER A 85 21.75 -7.77 -8.42
CA SER A 85 22.18 -7.76 -9.83
C SER A 85 21.05 -8.12 -10.80
N ARG A 86 19.95 -8.66 -10.33
CA ARG A 86 18.77 -9.02 -11.11
C ARG A 86 17.53 -8.53 -10.40
N GLY A 87 16.53 -8.08 -11.17
CA GLY A 87 15.31 -7.49 -10.65
C GLY A 87 15.51 -6.08 -10.14
N ASP A 88 14.39 -5.39 -9.88
CA ASP A 88 14.35 -3.98 -9.54
C ASP A 88 13.68 -3.80 -8.17
N TRP A 89 14.35 -3.10 -7.28
CA TRP A 89 13.80 -2.65 -6.01
C TRP A 89 13.14 -1.29 -6.17
N GLY A 90 12.03 -1.08 -5.48
CA GLY A 90 11.33 0.20 -5.46
C GLY A 90 10.85 0.53 -4.05
N PHE A 91 11.23 1.70 -3.55
CA PHE A 91 10.69 2.26 -2.34
C PHE A 91 9.67 3.34 -2.70
N TYR A 92 8.46 3.25 -2.18
CA TYR A 92 7.37 4.14 -2.53
C TYR A 92 6.57 4.63 -1.32
N ALA A 93 5.93 5.77 -1.51
CA ALA A 93 4.91 6.26 -0.62
C ALA A 93 3.71 6.77 -1.42
N GLY A 94 2.54 6.70 -0.83
CA GLY A 94 1.31 7.06 -1.52
C GLY A 94 0.23 7.58 -0.60
N ALA A 95 -0.78 8.13 -1.23
CA ALA A 95 -1.99 8.59 -0.58
C ALA A 95 -3.23 8.25 -1.43
N GLY A 96 -4.36 8.10 -0.77
CA GLY A 96 -5.59 7.75 -1.45
C GLY A 96 -6.80 7.74 -0.54
N ALA A 97 -7.79 6.96 -0.94
CA ALA A 97 -9.04 6.82 -0.22
C ALA A 97 -9.48 5.35 -0.16
N ALA A 98 -10.26 5.03 0.84
CA ALA A 98 -10.93 3.75 0.99
C ALA A 98 -12.43 3.96 1.22
N ALA A 99 -13.22 3.03 0.69
CA ALA A 99 -14.64 2.93 0.97
C ALA A 99 -15.00 1.46 1.23
N GLY A 100 -15.81 1.20 2.24
CA GLY A 100 -16.16 -0.17 2.63
C GLY A 100 -17.58 -0.28 3.14
N LEU A 101 -18.06 -1.52 3.12
CA LEU A 101 -19.36 -1.92 3.66
C LEU A 101 -19.12 -2.93 4.77
N ASN A 102 -19.76 -2.73 5.89
CA ASN A 102 -19.78 -3.68 7.01
C ASN A 102 -21.19 -4.25 7.16
N PHE A 103 -21.30 -5.57 7.18
CA PHE A 103 -22.54 -6.31 7.27
C PHE A 103 -22.76 -7.00 8.65
N ASN A 104 -21.76 -6.88 9.54
CA ASN A 104 -21.87 -7.50 10.88
C ASN A 104 -22.97 -6.86 11.69
N GLU A 105 -23.74 -7.67 12.41
CA GLU A 105 -24.78 -7.20 13.31
C GLU A 105 -24.20 -6.27 14.39
N GLY A 106 -24.89 -5.17 14.66
CA GLY A 106 -24.44 -4.12 15.58
C GLY A 106 -23.37 -3.17 15.05
N ALA A 107 -22.88 -3.41 13.82
CA ALA A 107 -21.89 -2.54 13.17
C ALA A 107 -22.14 -2.36 11.66
N ARG A 108 -23.39 -2.56 11.23
CA ARG A 108 -23.77 -2.35 9.82
C ARG A 108 -23.57 -0.90 9.42
N GLY A 109 -22.95 -0.70 8.26
CA GLY A 109 -22.75 0.65 7.78
C GLY A 109 -21.69 0.76 6.70
N VAL A 110 -21.34 1.99 6.40
CA VAL A 110 -20.36 2.40 5.39
C VAL A 110 -19.14 2.97 6.09
N ASN A 111 -17.96 2.58 5.64
CA ASN A 111 -16.69 3.17 6.06
C ASN A 111 -16.15 4.03 4.93
N ILE A 112 -15.68 5.23 5.24
CA ILE A 112 -14.95 6.09 4.32
C ILE A 112 -13.68 6.54 5.03
N ALA A 113 -12.52 6.41 4.39
CA ALA A 113 -11.25 6.76 4.99
C ALA A 113 -10.29 7.41 3.99
N ALA A 114 -9.45 8.29 4.51
CA ALA A 114 -8.20 8.68 3.87
C ALA A 114 -7.14 7.62 4.15
N VAL A 115 -6.34 7.29 3.15
CA VAL A 115 -5.34 6.24 3.19
C VAL A 115 -3.98 6.82 2.89
N GLY A 116 -2.99 6.51 3.73
CA GLY A 116 -1.58 6.63 3.41
C GLY A 116 -1.02 5.26 3.07
N GLN A 117 0.06 5.22 2.31
CA GLN A 117 0.78 3.97 1.99
C GLN A 117 2.27 4.23 1.96
N ILE A 118 3.05 3.34 2.53
CA ILE A 118 4.50 3.33 2.41
C ILE A 118 4.97 1.90 2.28
N GLY A 119 5.82 1.63 1.30
CA GLY A 119 6.22 0.26 1.02
C GLY A 119 7.50 0.11 0.23
N LEU A 120 7.90 -1.12 0.17
CA LEU A 120 9.00 -1.64 -0.61
C LEU A 120 8.46 -2.66 -1.59
N GLU A 121 8.82 -2.54 -2.86
CA GLU A 121 8.50 -3.54 -3.87
C GLU A 121 9.77 -4.14 -4.47
N TYR A 122 9.67 -5.38 -4.89
CA TYR A 122 10.67 -6.08 -5.67
C TYR A 122 10.04 -6.66 -6.93
N THR A 123 10.51 -6.21 -8.07
CA THR A 123 10.11 -6.72 -9.38
C THR A 123 11.16 -7.69 -9.88
N PHE A 124 10.75 -8.92 -10.10
CA PHE A 124 11.64 -9.97 -10.62
C PHE A 124 11.93 -9.78 -12.11
N TRP A 125 12.98 -10.45 -12.60
CA TRP A 125 13.30 -10.54 -14.04
C TRP A 125 12.29 -11.37 -14.86
N PHE A 126 11.43 -12.11 -14.20
CA PHE A 126 10.25 -12.78 -14.74
C PHE A 126 8.99 -12.03 -14.25
N PRO A 127 7.79 -12.27 -14.83
CA PRO A 127 6.62 -11.43 -14.59
C PRO A 127 5.99 -11.61 -13.20
N LEU A 128 6.78 -11.45 -12.15
CA LEU A 128 6.37 -11.48 -10.75
C LEU A 128 6.80 -10.21 -10.06
N GLN A 129 5.96 -9.72 -9.17
CA GLN A 129 6.24 -8.59 -8.28
C GLN A 129 5.80 -8.96 -6.86
N LEU A 130 6.65 -8.64 -5.89
CA LEU A 130 6.33 -8.70 -4.47
C LEU A 130 6.33 -7.29 -3.91
N SER A 131 5.44 -6.98 -3.00
CA SER A 131 5.52 -5.75 -2.20
C SER A 131 5.19 -6.00 -0.74
N LEU A 132 5.89 -5.28 0.11
CA LEU A 132 5.65 -5.22 1.55
C LEU A 132 5.40 -3.76 1.91
N ASP A 133 4.25 -3.46 2.50
CA ASP A 133 3.90 -2.09 2.84
C ASP A 133 3.03 -1.99 4.09
N ILE A 134 2.92 -0.77 4.57
CA ILE A 134 2.05 -0.38 5.68
C ILE A 134 1.05 0.63 5.13
N ARG A 135 -0.22 0.48 5.47
CA ARG A 135 -1.32 1.31 5.00
C ARG A 135 -2.10 1.93 6.16
N PRO A 136 -1.64 3.06 6.74
CA PRO A 136 -2.42 3.80 7.74
C PRO A 136 -3.70 4.36 7.11
N GLN A 137 -4.79 4.28 7.87
CA GLN A 137 -6.10 4.79 7.45
C GLN A 137 -6.74 5.60 8.57
N VAL A 138 -7.37 6.70 8.19
CA VAL A 138 -8.14 7.56 9.09
C VAL A 138 -9.48 7.86 8.44
N GLY A 139 -10.57 7.54 9.11
CA GLY A 139 -11.88 7.66 8.52
C GLY A 139 -13.03 7.65 9.50
N VAL A 140 -14.23 7.51 8.96
CA VAL A 140 -15.48 7.47 9.71
C VAL A 140 -16.28 6.24 9.32
N HIS A 141 -16.90 5.64 10.30
CA HIS A 141 -17.97 4.65 10.13
C HIS A 141 -19.33 5.34 10.29
N ILE A 142 -20.19 5.16 9.31
CA ILE A 142 -21.55 5.72 9.25
C ILE A 142 -22.52 4.53 9.21
N GLY A 143 -23.32 4.34 10.24
CA GLY A 143 -24.22 3.22 10.33
C GLY A 143 -24.87 3.08 11.70
N GLU A 144 -25.14 1.83 12.13
CA GLU A 144 -25.83 1.53 13.41
C GLU A 144 -25.06 2.06 14.62
N ALA A 145 -23.73 2.07 14.58
CA ALA A 145 -22.88 2.64 15.62
C ALA A 145 -21.82 3.54 14.94
N PRO A 146 -22.10 4.84 14.74
CA PRO A 146 -21.15 5.74 14.08
C PRO A 146 -19.94 6.02 14.98
N PHE A 147 -18.74 5.93 14.43
CA PHE A 147 -17.50 6.23 15.14
C PHE A 147 -16.38 6.72 14.21
N PHE A 148 -15.42 7.43 14.80
CA PHE A 148 -14.18 7.76 14.13
C PHE A 148 -13.21 6.60 14.22
N SER A 149 -12.62 6.22 13.10
CA SER A 149 -11.69 5.10 13.00
C SER A 149 -10.30 5.57 12.61
N ALA A 150 -9.30 5.09 13.32
CA ALA A 150 -7.90 5.26 12.95
C ALA A 150 -7.21 3.90 13.08
N THR A 151 -6.83 3.34 11.94
CA THR A 151 -6.30 1.98 11.86
C THR A 151 -4.90 1.98 11.24
N ASN A 152 -4.12 0.97 11.59
CA ASN A 152 -2.78 0.75 11.06
C ASN A 152 -1.80 1.89 11.38
N LEU A 153 -1.97 2.57 12.51
CA LEU A 153 -1.15 3.70 12.94
C LEU A 153 -0.12 3.28 14.00
N GLY A 154 1.10 3.78 13.84
CA GLY A 154 2.17 3.61 14.83
C GLY A 154 2.59 2.16 15.01
N LEU A 155 2.70 1.71 16.27
CA LEU A 155 3.17 0.36 16.62
C LEU A 155 2.14 -0.76 16.38
N SER A 156 0.89 -0.41 16.11
CA SER A 156 -0.16 -1.36 15.72
C SER A 156 -0.26 -1.55 14.21
N ALA A 157 0.62 -0.93 13.46
CA ALA A 157 0.66 -1.08 12.01
C ALA A 157 1.08 -2.49 11.63
N ILE A 158 0.19 -3.21 10.95
CA ILE A 158 0.46 -4.53 10.41
C ILE A 158 0.93 -4.36 8.97
N PRO A 159 2.14 -4.85 8.63
CA PRO A 159 2.58 -4.86 7.24
C PRO A 159 1.72 -5.81 6.41
N THR A 160 1.48 -5.43 5.18
CA THR A 160 0.77 -6.24 4.19
C THR A 160 1.74 -6.70 3.11
N LEU A 161 1.58 -7.95 2.69
CA LEU A 161 2.37 -8.56 1.62
C LEU A 161 1.49 -8.72 0.39
N ALA A 162 1.98 -8.26 -0.76
CA ALA A 162 1.30 -8.54 -2.02
C ALA A 162 2.19 -9.30 -3.00
N VAL A 163 1.55 -10.19 -3.75
CA VAL A 163 2.14 -10.98 -4.83
C VAL A 163 1.35 -10.70 -6.08
N ARG A 164 2.00 -10.18 -7.13
CA ARG A 164 1.33 -9.77 -8.37
C ARG A 164 2.03 -10.35 -9.60
N TYR A 165 1.24 -10.74 -10.58
CA TYR A 165 1.69 -11.05 -11.93
C TYR A 165 1.68 -9.77 -12.77
N ARG A 166 2.75 -9.53 -13.54
CA ARG A 166 2.93 -8.36 -14.41
C ARG A 166 2.65 -8.69 -15.87
N PHE A 167 1.89 -7.83 -16.54
CA PHE A 167 1.50 -8.01 -17.95
C PHE A 167 1.39 -6.68 -18.70
#